data_97f4dbf9a4b8c0cdc704cd47c772e2c4
#
_entry.id   97f4dbf9a4b8c0cdc704cd47c772e2c4
#
_cell.length_a   1.000
_cell.length_b   1.000
_cell.length_c   1.000
_cell.angle_alpha   90.00
_cell.angle_beta   90.00
_cell.angle_gamma   90.00
#
_symmetry.space_group_name_H-M   'P 1'
#
loop_
_entity.id
_entity.type
_entity.pdbx_description
1 polymer ?
#
loop_
_entity_poly.entity_id
_entity_poly.type
_entity_poly.pdbx_seq_one_letter_code
_entity_poly.pdbx_strand_id
1 'polypeptide(L)'
;MKTMNLPKTLSILDLREKYRSGLLTPEALVSEIISRAEADRDYNIWITPPAQESIQPFLDGLKEKDPETSPLWGIPFALKDNIDLAGIPTTAGCPEYTYHPDEDATIIHRLIEAGAIPLGKTNLDQFATGLVGTRSPYGEAKNALNPDLISGGSSSGSAVAVARGQAAFSLGTDTAGSGRVPAGLNRLIGYKPSLGAWPVKGVVPACASLDCVTVFAHSIEDAMLVDEVVRGFDESDPWSRSVKRRTSALPEKICLLKEPLSFYGPFAEQYEKAWETAVTEVKKLGLPVEYIDGSYLSEAAAVLYDGPWVAERWAALGEFITAHEQTVFPVTETVLRSGAKPEYTAASLFKAMHKLQSFKQKAHQQLKNAVLIMPTAGGTWTREEVRENPIETNSKMGLYTNHCNLLDLCAVNIPAKDAGSELPFGITLFSGPENEHLITGLSKAFLTGKSQPANETSVLLAVCGLHMRGFALEKQMKEHGASFVREARTAPFYKLVSLDTVPRKPGLIRSGVDGASIELELWNMPLSELGYFSSLIPAPLGIGKVELEDGTVVPGFICEGVAAETADDISHLGGWRNYKQ
;
A
#
# COMPACT_ATOMS: atom_id res chain seq x y z
N MET A 1 -13.83 -22.17 -29.55
CA MET A 1 -12.94 -21.91 -28.41
C MET A 1 -13.65 -22.34 -27.13
N LYS A 2 -13.04 -23.19 -26.27
CA LYS A 2 -13.60 -23.45 -24.95
C LYS A 2 -13.50 -22.14 -24.17
N THR A 3 -14.63 -21.59 -23.74
CA THR A 3 -14.68 -20.47 -22.80
C THR A 3 -13.89 -20.86 -21.56
N MET A 4 -12.72 -20.25 -21.37
CA MET A 4 -11.90 -20.45 -20.19
C MET A 4 -12.61 -19.73 -19.05
N ASN A 5 -13.13 -20.50 -18.09
CA ASN A 5 -13.85 -19.92 -16.95
C ASN A 5 -12.82 -19.33 -15.98
N LEU A 6 -12.38 -18.09 -16.26
CA LEU A 6 -11.47 -17.36 -15.38
C LEU A 6 -12.19 -16.89 -14.11
N PRO A 7 -11.60 -17.02 -12.93
CA PRO A 7 -12.22 -16.55 -11.69
C PRO A 7 -12.43 -15.02 -11.75
N LYS A 8 -13.41 -14.53 -10.98
CA LYS A 8 -13.60 -13.08 -10.81
C LYS A 8 -12.46 -12.44 -10.01
N THR A 9 -11.84 -13.18 -9.10
CA THR A 9 -10.65 -12.74 -8.36
C THR A 9 -9.42 -12.94 -9.24
N LEU A 10 -8.83 -11.84 -9.68
CA LEU A 10 -7.60 -11.82 -10.49
C LEU A 10 -6.42 -11.44 -9.58
N SER A 11 -5.71 -12.42 -9.03
CA SER A 11 -4.47 -12.19 -8.27
C SER A 11 -3.28 -12.05 -9.22
N ILE A 12 -2.40 -11.09 -8.96
CA ILE A 12 -1.18 -10.86 -9.75
C ILE A 12 -0.30 -12.12 -9.75
N LEU A 13 -0.11 -12.74 -8.58
CA LEU A 13 0.72 -13.93 -8.45
C LEU A 13 0.16 -15.13 -9.23
N ASP A 14 -1.15 -15.38 -9.15
CA ASP A 14 -1.82 -16.46 -9.89
C ASP A 14 -1.79 -16.22 -11.40
N LEU A 15 -1.97 -15.00 -11.86
CA LEU A 15 -1.85 -14.63 -13.28
C LEU A 15 -0.43 -14.88 -13.81
N ARG A 16 0.59 -14.45 -13.08
CA ARG A 16 2.00 -14.69 -13.46
C ARG A 16 2.31 -16.19 -13.58
N GLU A 17 1.82 -17.01 -12.66
CA GLU A 17 2.01 -18.46 -12.73
C GLU A 17 1.31 -19.07 -13.96
N LYS A 18 0.08 -18.63 -14.26
CA LYS A 18 -0.64 -19.06 -15.46
C LYS A 18 0.04 -18.65 -16.75
N TYR A 19 0.66 -17.47 -16.79
CA TYR A 19 1.45 -17.03 -17.94
C TYR A 19 2.71 -17.89 -18.11
N ARG A 20 3.46 -18.13 -17.03
CA ARG A 20 4.65 -19.00 -17.06
C ARG A 20 4.36 -20.43 -17.51
N SER A 21 3.25 -20.97 -17.08
CA SER A 21 2.82 -22.32 -17.46
C SER A 21 2.16 -22.42 -18.85
N GLY A 22 1.98 -21.29 -19.54
CA GLY A 22 1.30 -21.24 -20.84
C GLY A 22 -0.21 -21.53 -20.78
N LEU A 23 -0.80 -21.56 -19.59
CA LEU A 23 -2.24 -21.79 -19.40
C LEU A 23 -3.09 -20.57 -19.75
N LEU A 24 -2.49 -19.39 -19.77
CA LEU A 24 -3.13 -18.12 -20.08
C LEU A 24 -2.15 -17.23 -20.84
N THR A 25 -2.68 -16.32 -21.67
CA THR A 25 -1.89 -15.24 -22.27
C THR A 25 -2.50 -13.89 -21.91
N PRO A 26 -1.71 -12.79 -21.92
CA PRO A 26 -2.24 -11.46 -21.68
C PRO A 26 -3.38 -11.08 -22.64
N GLU A 27 -3.27 -11.42 -23.91
CA GLU A 27 -4.30 -11.15 -24.92
C GLU A 27 -5.62 -11.86 -24.61
N ALA A 28 -5.54 -13.13 -24.18
CA ALA A 28 -6.71 -13.90 -23.81
C ALA A 28 -7.41 -13.33 -22.56
N LEU A 29 -6.62 -12.88 -21.57
CA LEU A 29 -7.15 -12.22 -20.38
C LEU A 29 -7.80 -10.88 -20.72
N VAL A 30 -7.15 -10.04 -21.52
CA VAL A 30 -7.69 -8.74 -21.96
C VAL A 30 -9.01 -8.94 -22.72
N SER A 31 -9.08 -9.92 -23.64
CA SER A 31 -10.31 -10.23 -24.36
C SER A 31 -11.46 -10.63 -23.43
N GLU A 32 -11.18 -11.43 -22.40
CA GLU A 32 -12.18 -11.80 -21.37
C GLU A 32 -12.60 -10.56 -20.56
N ILE A 33 -11.67 -9.69 -20.17
CA ILE A 33 -11.97 -8.46 -19.43
C ILE A 33 -12.87 -7.52 -20.25
N ILE A 34 -12.60 -7.34 -21.54
CA ILE A 34 -13.45 -6.55 -22.44
C ILE A 34 -14.88 -7.13 -22.44
N SER A 35 -15.01 -8.45 -22.53
CA SER A 35 -16.32 -9.12 -22.49
C SER A 35 -17.04 -8.89 -21.14
N ARG A 36 -16.32 -8.95 -20.03
CA ARG A 36 -16.88 -8.67 -18.69
C ARG A 36 -17.32 -7.21 -18.55
N ALA A 37 -16.52 -6.28 -19.04
CA ALA A 37 -16.84 -4.86 -19.00
C ALA A 37 -18.11 -4.54 -19.82
N GLU A 38 -18.26 -5.17 -20.98
CA GLU A 38 -19.45 -5.05 -21.81
C GLU A 38 -20.71 -5.65 -21.12
N ALA A 39 -20.58 -6.82 -20.49
CA ALA A 39 -21.66 -7.47 -19.76
C ALA A 39 -22.12 -6.68 -18.52
N ASP A 40 -21.22 -5.90 -17.92
CA ASP A 40 -21.46 -5.07 -16.74
C ASP A 40 -21.64 -3.58 -17.07
N ARG A 41 -21.97 -3.23 -18.31
CA ARG A 41 -22.11 -1.83 -18.74
C ARG A 41 -23.08 -1.03 -17.87
N ASP A 42 -24.13 -1.66 -17.39
CA ASP A 42 -25.13 -1.03 -16.51
C ASP A 42 -24.64 -0.76 -15.07
N TYR A 43 -23.43 -1.24 -14.70
CA TYR A 43 -22.78 -0.92 -13.44
C TYR A 43 -22.09 0.45 -13.43
N ASN A 44 -21.97 1.11 -14.58
CA ASN A 44 -21.34 2.42 -14.74
C ASN A 44 -19.90 2.48 -14.18
N ILE A 45 -19.13 1.41 -14.41
CA ILE A 45 -17.75 1.26 -13.88
C ILE A 45 -16.78 2.18 -14.62
N TRP A 46 -16.97 2.35 -15.92
CA TRP A 46 -16.02 2.98 -16.82
C TRP A 46 -16.54 4.29 -17.41
N ILE A 47 -15.67 5.30 -17.51
CA ILE A 47 -15.85 6.49 -18.35
C ILE A 47 -15.25 6.20 -19.72
N THR A 48 -14.01 5.69 -19.77
CA THR A 48 -13.38 5.14 -20.97
C THR A 48 -13.20 3.64 -20.77
N PRO A 49 -14.11 2.80 -21.30
CA PRO A 49 -14.06 1.35 -21.11
C PRO A 49 -12.88 0.72 -21.85
N PRO A 50 -12.45 -0.49 -21.41
CA PRO A 50 -11.39 -1.23 -22.10
C PRO A 50 -11.81 -1.55 -23.54
N ALA A 51 -10.94 -1.23 -24.50
CA ALA A 51 -11.14 -1.50 -25.91
C ALA A 51 -9.86 -2.09 -26.53
N GLN A 52 -10.02 -3.07 -27.44
CA GLN A 52 -8.88 -3.75 -28.06
C GLN A 52 -7.90 -2.76 -28.70
N GLU A 53 -8.42 -1.76 -29.41
CA GLU A 53 -7.62 -0.77 -30.14
C GLU A 53 -6.72 0.05 -29.23
N SER A 54 -7.24 0.52 -28.09
CA SER A 54 -6.49 1.33 -27.12
C SER A 54 -5.50 0.50 -26.31
N ILE A 55 -5.75 -0.80 -26.13
CA ILE A 55 -4.91 -1.71 -25.33
C ILE A 55 -3.82 -2.37 -26.18
N GLN A 56 -4.05 -2.54 -27.50
CA GLN A 56 -3.14 -3.27 -28.39
C GLN A 56 -1.68 -2.76 -28.34
N PRO A 57 -1.39 -1.44 -28.32
CA PRO A 57 -0.03 -0.95 -28.24
C PRO A 57 0.73 -1.45 -27.00
N PHE A 58 0.05 -1.58 -25.85
CA PHE A 58 0.63 -2.09 -24.61
C PHE A 58 0.88 -3.60 -24.67
N LEU A 59 -0.04 -4.36 -25.29
CA LEU A 59 0.17 -5.79 -25.57
C LEU A 59 1.37 -6.02 -26.50
N ASP A 60 1.51 -5.21 -27.54
CA ASP A 60 2.65 -5.30 -28.44
C ASP A 60 3.96 -4.94 -27.74
N GLY A 61 3.96 -3.94 -26.86
CA GLY A 61 5.12 -3.56 -26.05
C GLY A 61 5.61 -4.66 -25.09
N LEU A 62 4.77 -5.62 -24.70
CA LEU A 62 5.19 -6.76 -23.88
C LEU A 62 6.20 -7.66 -24.61
N LYS A 63 6.21 -7.69 -25.92
CA LYS A 63 7.16 -8.51 -26.72
C LYS A 63 8.61 -8.07 -26.55
N GLU A 64 8.82 -6.83 -26.15
CA GLU A 64 10.14 -6.25 -25.89
C GLU A 64 10.58 -6.38 -24.41
N LYS A 65 9.69 -6.90 -23.54
CA LYS A 65 9.92 -7.04 -22.11
C LYS A 65 10.05 -8.51 -21.71
N ASP A 66 11.00 -8.80 -20.82
CA ASP A 66 11.20 -10.14 -20.29
C ASP A 66 10.19 -10.42 -19.13
N PRO A 67 9.33 -11.45 -19.23
CA PRO A 67 8.39 -11.84 -18.19
C PRO A 67 9.02 -12.15 -16.83
N GLU A 68 10.30 -12.58 -16.79
CA GLU A 68 10.97 -12.93 -15.54
C GLU A 68 11.49 -11.70 -14.80
N THR A 69 11.91 -10.67 -15.52
CA THR A 69 12.49 -9.46 -14.93
C THR A 69 11.48 -8.31 -14.80
N SER A 70 10.35 -8.38 -15.51
CA SER A 70 9.28 -7.37 -15.43
C SER A 70 8.23 -7.80 -14.39
N PRO A 71 8.17 -7.15 -13.21
CA PRO A 71 7.38 -7.64 -12.08
C PRO A 71 5.87 -7.66 -12.33
N LEU A 72 5.37 -6.84 -13.24
CA LEU A 72 3.95 -6.74 -13.59
C LEU A 72 3.68 -7.12 -15.06
N TRP A 73 4.55 -7.90 -15.69
CA TRP A 73 4.41 -8.30 -17.08
C TRP A 73 3.03 -8.93 -17.35
N GLY A 74 2.29 -8.31 -18.28
CA GLY A 74 0.98 -8.78 -18.70
C GLY A 74 -0.16 -8.56 -17.69
N ILE A 75 0.06 -7.85 -16.59
CA ILE A 75 -0.94 -7.65 -15.55
C ILE A 75 -1.85 -6.46 -15.90
N PRO A 76 -3.17 -6.70 -16.11
CA PRO A 76 -4.11 -5.65 -16.51
C PRO A 76 -4.55 -4.82 -15.28
N PHE A 77 -4.56 -3.49 -15.45
CA PHE A 77 -5.01 -2.58 -14.41
C PHE A 77 -5.94 -1.49 -14.94
N ALA A 78 -6.79 -0.98 -14.06
CA ALA A 78 -7.66 0.15 -14.32
C ALA A 78 -7.14 1.40 -13.61
N LEU A 79 -7.50 2.58 -14.08
CA LEU A 79 -7.11 3.84 -13.46
C LEU A 79 -8.28 4.82 -13.38
N LYS A 80 -8.40 5.49 -12.24
CA LYS A 80 -9.43 6.51 -12.00
C LYS A 80 -9.28 7.65 -13.00
N ASP A 81 -10.39 8.19 -13.47
CA ASP A 81 -10.40 9.17 -14.55
C ASP A 81 -9.88 10.57 -14.19
N ASN A 82 -9.29 10.72 -13.01
CA ASN A 82 -8.49 11.89 -12.66
C ASN A 82 -6.97 11.63 -12.72
N ILE A 83 -6.53 10.48 -13.25
CA ILE A 83 -5.11 10.10 -13.42
C ILE A 83 -4.81 10.04 -14.91
N ASP A 84 -3.77 10.72 -15.37
CA ASP A 84 -3.42 10.84 -16.77
C ASP A 84 -2.81 9.55 -17.34
N LEU A 85 -3.29 9.20 -18.54
CA LEU A 85 -2.72 8.21 -19.44
C LEU A 85 -2.58 8.89 -20.82
N ALA A 86 -1.39 8.98 -21.35
CA ALA A 86 -1.08 9.69 -22.58
C ALA A 86 -2.01 9.28 -23.74
N GLY A 87 -2.57 10.27 -24.43
CA GLY A 87 -3.48 10.08 -25.55
C GLY A 87 -4.90 9.63 -25.20
N ILE A 88 -5.19 9.31 -23.94
CA ILE A 88 -6.53 8.92 -23.47
C ILE A 88 -7.15 10.09 -22.68
N PRO A 89 -8.41 10.48 -22.95
CA PRO A 89 -9.02 11.63 -22.30
C PRO A 89 -9.04 11.51 -20.77
N THR A 90 -8.76 12.62 -20.10
CA THR A 90 -8.98 12.80 -18.67
C THR A 90 -10.11 13.80 -18.47
N THR A 91 -11.19 13.40 -17.77
CA THR A 91 -12.37 14.23 -17.54
C THR A 91 -12.58 14.61 -16.08
N ALA A 92 -11.95 13.90 -15.17
CA ALA A 92 -12.21 13.99 -13.71
C ALA A 92 -13.72 13.87 -13.37
N GLY A 93 -14.49 13.12 -14.17
CA GLY A 93 -15.94 12.98 -14.03
C GLY A 93 -16.74 14.20 -14.51
N CYS A 94 -16.15 15.11 -15.29
CA CYS A 94 -16.80 16.28 -15.86
C CYS A 94 -16.52 16.35 -17.38
N PRO A 95 -17.51 16.11 -18.26
CA PRO A 95 -17.30 16.15 -19.70
C PRO A 95 -16.67 17.45 -20.21
N GLU A 96 -17.07 18.58 -19.66
CA GLU A 96 -16.59 19.90 -20.06
C GLU A 96 -15.16 20.21 -19.61
N TYR A 97 -14.64 19.45 -18.64
CA TYR A 97 -13.25 19.54 -18.16
C TYR A 97 -12.27 18.74 -19.03
N THR A 98 -12.77 17.99 -20.00
CA THR A 98 -11.98 17.04 -20.80
C THR A 98 -10.74 17.65 -21.43
N TYR A 99 -9.60 17.02 -21.22
CA TYR A 99 -8.36 17.26 -21.95
C TYR A 99 -7.68 15.94 -22.33
N HIS A 100 -6.74 16.00 -23.25
CA HIS A 100 -5.92 14.86 -23.68
C HIS A 100 -4.50 15.08 -23.18
N PRO A 101 -4.01 14.29 -22.21
CA PRO A 101 -2.65 14.43 -21.73
C PRO A 101 -1.65 13.95 -22.79
N ASP A 102 -0.55 14.68 -22.96
CA ASP A 102 0.55 14.31 -23.84
C ASP A 102 1.54 13.34 -23.17
N GLU A 103 1.54 13.28 -21.83
CA GLU A 103 2.40 12.45 -21.02
C GLU A 103 1.58 11.61 -20.04
N ASP A 104 2.10 10.44 -19.66
CA ASP A 104 1.56 9.64 -18.57
C ASP A 104 1.81 10.32 -17.22
N ALA A 105 0.89 10.12 -16.26
CA ALA A 105 1.22 10.36 -14.86
C ALA A 105 2.45 9.51 -14.47
N THR A 106 3.33 10.04 -13.62
CA THR A 106 4.58 9.36 -13.24
C THR A 106 4.38 7.91 -12.81
N ILE A 107 3.33 7.66 -12.02
CA ILE A 107 3.01 6.30 -11.56
C ILE A 107 2.53 5.38 -12.67
N ILE A 108 1.82 5.91 -13.67
CA ILE A 108 1.34 5.16 -14.83
C ILE A 108 2.52 4.75 -15.71
N HIS A 109 3.43 5.69 -15.97
CA HIS A 109 4.67 5.41 -16.69
C HIS A 109 5.46 4.27 -16.02
N ARG A 110 5.66 4.31 -14.69
CA ARG A 110 6.35 3.26 -13.94
C ARG A 110 5.67 1.89 -14.05
N LEU A 111 4.34 1.86 -14.02
CA LEU A 111 3.58 0.61 -14.17
C LEU A 111 3.72 0.02 -15.57
N ILE A 112 3.63 0.85 -16.61
CA ILE A 112 3.81 0.42 -18.01
C ILE A 112 5.24 -0.09 -18.24
N GLU A 113 6.25 0.61 -17.69
CA GLU A 113 7.64 0.15 -17.75
C GLU A 113 7.84 -1.20 -17.05
N ALA A 114 7.12 -1.46 -15.97
CA ALA A 114 7.12 -2.75 -15.28
C ALA A 114 6.32 -3.85 -16.01
N GLY A 115 5.71 -3.54 -17.16
CA GLY A 115 4.97 -4.48 -18.01
C GLY A 115 3.47 -4.58 -17.69
N ALA A 116 2.91 -3.68 -16.88
CA ALA A 116 1.47 -3.64 -16.64
C ALA A 116 0.70 -3.06 -17.85
N ILE A 117 -0.55 -3.51 -18.03
CA ILE A 117 -1.41 -3.14 -19.15
C ILE A 117 -2.53 -2.22 -18.65
N PRO A 118 -2.53 -0.91 -18.98
CA PRO A 118 -3.64 -0.03 -18.68
C PRO A 118 -4.85 -0.39 -19.55
N LEU A 119 -6.01 -0.55 -18.91
CA LEU A 119 -7.23 -1.00 -19.58
C LEU A 119 -8.13 0.16 -20.01
N GLY A 120 -8.17 1.24 -19.24
CA GLY A 120 -9.08 2.35 -19.45
C GLY A 120 -9.31 3.15 -18.18
N LYS A 121 -10.23 4.14 -18.27
CA LYS A 121 -10.47 5.14 -17.20
C LYS A 121 -11.78 4.85 -16.48
N THR A 122 -11.72 4.71 -15.16
CA THR A 122 -12.87 4.35 -14.32
C THR A 122 -13.62 5.57 -13.82
N ASN A 123 -14.92 5.37 -13.60
CA ASN A 123 -15.84 6.36 -13.05
C ASN A 123 -15.50 6.77 -11.62
N LEU A 124 -15.92 7.97 -11.23
CA LEU A 124 -15.62 8.56 -9.92
C LEU A 124 -16.70 9.56 -9.51
N ASP A 125 -16.79 9.88 -8.21
CA ASP A 125 -17.45 11.11 -7.80
C ASP A 125 -16.68 12.30 -8.40
N GLN A 126 -17.39 13.19 -9.11
CA GLN A 126 -16.84 14.27 -9.92
C GLN A 126 -15.82 15.11 -9.14
N PHE A 127 -14.65 15.38 -9.76
CA PHE A 127 -13.50 16.08 -9.15
C PHE A 127 -13.04 15.45 -7.82
N ALA A 128 -13.18 14.12 -7.71
CA ALA A 128 -12.88 13.35 -6.50
C ALA A 128 -13.58 13.92 -5.23
N THR A 129 -14.76 14.55 -5.39
CA THR A 129 -15.50 15.25 -4.33
C THR A 129 -16.73 14.44 -3.89
N GLY A 130 -16.48 13.40 -3.11
CA GLY A 130 -17.48 12.51 -2.55
C GLY A 130 -16.90 11.22 -2.00
N LEU A 131 -17.72 10.46 -1.26
CA LEU A 131 -17.41 9.15 -0.70
C LEU A 131 -18.50 8.11 -0.99
N VAL A 132 -19.43 8.43 -1.88
CA VAL A 132 -20.66 7.64 -2.11
C VAL A 132 -20.70 6.95 -3.48
N GLY A 133 -19.99 7.46 -4.50
CA GLY A 133 -19.99 6.90 -5.86
C GLY A 133 -21.24 7.23 -6.69
N THR A 134 -22.02 8.24 -6.27
CA THR A 134 -23.25 8.65 -6.95
C THR A 134 -23.17 10.02 -7.64
N ARG A 135 -22.03 10.72 -7.51
CA ARG A 135 -21.85 12.10 -7.99
C ARG A 135 -21.15 12.12 -9.35
N SER A 136 -21.72 11.47 -10.34
CA SER A 136 -21.14 11.40 -11.68
C SER A 136 -22.20 11.56 -12.78
N PRO A 137 -21.97 12.41 -13.78
CA PRO A 137 -22.85 12.52 -14.96
C PRO A 137 -22.77 11.28 -15.86
N TYR A 138 -21.74 10.43 -15.69
CA TYR A 138 -21.63 9.16 -16.40
C TYR A 138 -22.43 8.02 -15.75
N GLY A 139 -23.25 8.34 -14.75
CA GLY A 139 -24.06 7.42 -14.00
C GLY A 139 -23.43 7.01 -12.64
N GLU A 140 -24.28 6.53 -11.74
CA GLU A 140 -23.87 6.06 -10.42
C GLU A 140 -23.19 4.68 -10.55
N ALA A 141 -21.96 4.55 -10.05
CA ALA A 141 -21.32 3.25 -9.99
C ALA A 141 -22.04 2.37 -8.96
N LYS A 142 -22.57 1.23 -9.41
CA LYS A 142 -23.26 0.29 -8.53
C LYS A 142 -22.26 -0.53 -7.70
N ASN A 143 -22.62 -0.89 -6.47
CA ASN A 143 -21.83 -1.77 -5.64
C ASN A 143 -21.66 -3.14 -6.31
N ALA A 144 -20.47 -3.74 -6.21
CA ALA A 144 -20.15 -5.00 -6.89
C ALA A 144 -20.95 -6.20 -6.39
N LEU A 145 -21.42 -6.16 -5.13
CA LEU A 145 -22.09 -7.27 -4.44
C LEU A 145 -23.61 -7.09 -4.42
N ASN A 146 -24.06 -5.87 -4.16
CA ASN A 146 -25.47 -5.50 -4.16
C ASN A 146 -25.67 -4.18 -4.93
N PRO A 147 -26.27 -4.20 -6.12
CA PRO A 147 -26.41 -3.04 -6.99
C PRO A 147 -27.34 -1.94 -6.44
N ASP A 148 -28.12 -2.21 -5.40
CA ASP A 148 -28.98 -1.20 -4.75
C ASP A 148 -28.19 -0.33 -3.78
N LEU A 149 -27.05 -0.82 -3.28
CA LEU A 149 -26.17 -0.10 -2.37
C LEU A 149 -25.20 0.80 -3.11
N ILE A 150 -24.65 1.78 -2.39
CA ILE A 150 -23.54 2.60 -2.88
C ILE A 150 -22.26 1.77 -3.02
N SER A 151 -21.49 2.06 -4.05
CA SER A 151 -20.15 1.48 -4.23
C SER A 151 -19.11 2.08 -3.29
N GLY A 152 -19.44 3.20 -2.64
CA GLY A 152 -18.43 4.09 -2.07
C GLY A 152 -17.72 4.90 -3.15
N GLY A 153 -17.06 5.97 -2.70
CA GLY A 153 -16.37 6.92 -3.59
C GLY A 153 -15.18 7.59 -2.89
N SER A 154 -14.53 8.48 -3.54
CA SER A 154 -14.75 8.93 -4.93
C SER A 154 -14.23 7.96 -5.99
N SER A 155 -13.39 6.97 -5.66
CA SER A 155 -12.82 5.99 -6.58
C SER A 155 -13.78 4.80 -6.81
N SER A 156 -15.03 5.10 -7.14
CA SER A 156 -16.13 4.15 -7.23
C SER A 156 -15.89 3.07 -8.30
N GLY A 157 -15.68 3.48 -9.54
CA GLY A 157 -15.42 2.56 -10.64
C GLY A 157 -14.16 1.75 -10.45
N SER A 158 -13.10 2.34 -9.85
CA SER A 158 -11.83 1.64 -9.58
C SER A 158 -12.03 0.43 -8.67
N ALA A 159 -12.75 0.60 -7.56
CA ALA A 159 -13.04 -0.51 -6.66
C ALA A 159 -13.93 -1.57 -7.32
N VAL A 160 -15.00 -1.13 -8.01
CA VAL A 160 -15.94 -2.06 -8.64
C VAL A 160 -15.29 -2.84 -9.78
N ALA A 161 -14.40 -2.23 -10.57
CA ALA A 161 -13.65 -2.92 -11.64
C ALA A 161 -12.87 -4.13 -11.11
N VAL A 162 -12.15 -3.96 -10.00
CA VAL A 162 -11.39 -5.05 -9.36
C VAL A 162 -12.35 -6.10 -8.78
N ALA A 163 -13.34 -5.68 -8.01
CA ALA A 163 -14.27 -6.59 -7.36
C ALA A 163 -15.08 -7.45 -8.34
N ARG A 164 -15.31 -6.95 -9.57
CA ARG A 164 -16.01 -7.69 -10.64
C ARG A 164 -15.07 -8.42 -11.60
N GLY A 165 -13.77 -8.43 -11.30
CA GLY A 165 -12.77 -9.14 -12.10
C GLY A 165 -12.54 -8.54 -13.48
N GLN A 166 -12.66 -7.21 -13.58
CA GLN A 166 -12.37 -6.45 -14.80
C GLN A 166 -10.98 -5.80 -14.77
N ALA A 167 -10.23 -5.98 -13.69
CA ALA A 167 -8.83 -5.61 -13.54
C ALA A 167 -8.21 -6.45 -12.42
N ALA A 168 -6.90 -6.72 -12.48
CA ALA A 168 -6.18 -7.40 -11.40
C ALA A 168 -5.95 -6.46 -10.21
N PHE A 169 -5.69 -5.20 -10.50
CA PHE A 169 -5.68 -4.11 -9.56
C PHE A 169 -6.16 -2.82 -10.23
N SER A 170 -6.46 -1.80 -9.45
CA SER A 170 -6.78 -0.49 -9.99
C SER A 170 -6.19 0.63 -9.15
N LEU A 171 -5.91 1.76 -9.79
CA LEU A 171 -5.50 2.97 -9.11
C LEU A 171 -6.71 3.87 -8.85
N GLY A 172 -6.73 4.44 -7.66
CA GLY A 172 -7.62 5.52 -7.27
C GLY A 172 -6.86 6.64 -6.60
N THR A 173 -7.58 7.57 -6.00
CA THR A 173 -7.02 8.64 -5.18
C THR A 173 -7.71 8.68 -3.83
N ASP A 174 -7.02 9.13 -2.79
CA ASP A 174 -7.54 9.27 -1.44
C ASP A 174 -7.10 10.62 -0.86
N THR A 175 -8.05 11.51 -0.67
CA THR A 175 -7.87 12.79 0.03
C THR A 175 -8.46 12.71 1.44
N ALA A 176 -9.57 11.96 1.57
CA ALA A 176 -10.37 11.89 2.79
C ALA A 176 -10.93 10.47 3.09
N GLY A 177 -10.55 9.47 2.28
CA GLY A 177 -11.08 8.11 2.40
C GLY A 177 -11.40 7.44 1.07
N SER A 178 -11.21 8.13 -0.05
CA SER A 178 -11.65 7.68 -1.38
C SER A 178 -10.89 6.45 -1.92
N GLY A 179 -9.79 6.03 -1.30
CA GLY A 179 -9.10 4.77 -1.56
C GLY A 179 -9.51 3.66 -0.58
N ARG A 180 -10.09 4.01 0.57
CA ARG A 180 -10.44 3.07 1.65
C ARG A 180 -11.92 2.75 1.72
N VAL A 181 -12.80 3.76 1.66
CA VAL A 181 -14.26 3.58 1.72
C VAL A 181 -14.76 2.65 0.61
N PRO A 182 -14.46 2.90 -0.69
CA PRO A 182 -14.92 1.99 -1.74
C PRO A 182 -14.27 0.60 -1.66
N ALA A 183 -13.03 0.47 -1.15
CA ALA A 183 -12.43 -0.83 -0.87
C ALA A 183 -13.22 -1.61 0.18
N GLY A 184 -13.55 -0.97 1.32
CA GLY A 184 -14.33 -1.57 2.40
C GLY A 184 -15.71 -2.04 1.97
N LEU A 185 -16.38 -1.26 1.10
CA LEU A 185 -17.71 -1.59 0.57
C LEU A 185 -17.70 -2.61 -0.58
N ASN A 186 -16.53 -3.05 -1.08
CA ASN A 186 -16.40 -4.03 -2.16
C ASN A 186 -15.47 -5.21 -1.83
N ARG A 187 -15.21 -5.48 -0.54
CA ARG A 187 -14.35 -6.59 -0.05
C ARG A 187 -12.93 -6.58 -0.61
N LEU A 188 -12.32 -5.41 -0.74
CA LEU A 188 -10.98 -5.24 -1.31
C LEU A 188 -9.98 -4.71 -0.28
N ILE A 189 -8.71 -4.93 -0.56
CA ILE A 189 -7.64 -4.14 0.02
C ILE A 189 -7.67 -2.74 -0.62
N GLY A 190 -7.63 -1.69 0.22
CA GLY A 190 -7.47 -0.31 -0.22
C GLY A 190 -6.24 0.28 0.46
N TYR A 191 -5.10 0.29 -0.22
CA TYR A 191 -3.85 0.74 0.37
C TYR A 191 -3.57 2.21 0.03
N LYS A 192 -3.38 3.01 1.07
CA LYS A 192 -3.00 4.42 1.03
C LYS A 192 -1.61 4.60 1.66
N PRO A 193 -0.56 4.85 0.87
CA PRO A 193 0.78 5.11 1.40
C PRO A 193 0.83 6.43 2.20
N SER A 194 1.97 6.73 2.79
CA SER A 194 2.27 8.07 3.31
C SER A 194 2.18 9.11 2.22
N LEU A 195 1.79 10.35 2.56
CA LEU A 195 1.73 11.47 1.61
C LEU A 195 3.08 11.60 0.88
N GLY A 196 3.03 11.74 -0.43
CA GLY A 196 4.20 11.92 -1.30
C GLY A 196 5.09 10.69 -1.50
N ALA A 197 4.80 9.54 -0.88
CA ALA A 197 5.54 8.30 -1.12
C ALA A 197 5.37 7.78 -2.56
N TRP A 198 4.22 8.04 -3.14
CA TRP A 198 3.92 7.87 -4.56
C TRP A 198 3.74 9.23 -5.20
N PRO A 199 4.39 9.51 -6.33
CA PRO A 199 4.22 10.77 -7.04
C PRO A 199 2.76 11.00 -7.48
N VAL A 200 2.35 12.27 -7.46
CA VAL A 200 1.01 12.71 -7.90
C VAL A 200 1.06 13.60 -9.15
N LYS A 201 2.22 13.75 -9.79
CA LYS A 201 2.31 14.42 -11.11
C LYS A 201 1.43 13.68 -12.12
N GLY A 202 0.61 14.43 -12.87
CA GLY A 202 -0.37 13.87 -13.82
C GLY A 202 -1.67 13.40 -13.14
N VAL A 203 -1.98 13.92 -11.94
CA VAL A 203 -3.25 13.67 -11.25
C VAL A 203 -4.01 14.98 -11.12
N VAL A 204 -5.25 15.04 -11.60
CA VAL A 204 -6.15 16.17 -11.35
C VAL A 204 -6.48 16.19 -9.85
N PRO A 205 -6.07 17.24 -9.12
CA PRO A 205 -6.17 17.23 -7.68
C PRO A 205 -7.60 17.49 -7.19
N ALA A 206 -7.96 16.83 -6.08
CA ALA A 206 -9.07 17.26 -5.24
C ALA A 206 -8.59 18.28 -4.19
N CYS A 207 -7.45 18.00 -3.59
CA CYS A 207 -6.79 18.82 -2.58
C CYS A 207 -5.29 18.49 -2.64
N ALA A 208 -4.54 19.24 -3.44
CA ALA A 208 -3.17 18.90 -3.82
C ALA A 208 -2.25 18.62 -2.62
N SER A 209 -2.44 19.37 -1.51
CA SER A 209 -1.65 19.19 -0.28
C SER A 209 -1.96 17.90 0.49
N LEU A 210 -3.06 17.20 0.14
CA LEU A 210 -3.56 16.01 0.87
C LEU A 210 -3.73 14.79 -0.02
N ASP A 211 -3.68 14.93 -1.34
CA ASP A 211 -3.97 13.84 -2.26
C ASP A 211 -2.90 12.74 -2.21
N CYS A 212 -3.38 11.51 -2.18
CA CYS A 212 -2.58 10.31 -2.34
C CYS A 212 -3.14 9.48 -3.50
N VAL A 213 -2.29 8.94 -4.36
CA VAL A 213 -2.70 7.82 -5.19
C VAL A 213 -2.75 6.55 -4.35
N THR A 214 -3.71 5.69 -4.62
CA THR A 214 -4.00 4.47 -3.86
C THR A 214 -4.23 3.29 -4.79
N VAL A 215 -4.07 2.08 -4.27
CA VAL A 215 -4.35 0.86 -5.01
C VAL A 215 -5.48 0.06 -4.39
N PHE A 216 -6.34 -0.49 -5.24
CA PHE A 216 -7.34 -1.49 -4.94
C PHE A 216 -6.84 -2.85 -5.44
N ALA A 217 -6.83 -3.85 -4.58
CA ALA A 217 -6.39 -5.20 -4.92
C ALA A 217 -7.17 -6.25 -4.11
N HIS A 218 -7.07 -7.52 -4.50
CA HIS A 218 -7.69 -8.61 -3.76
C HIS A 218 -6.86 -9.09 -2.56
N SER A 219 -5.54 -8.84 -2.58
CA SER A 219 -4.63 -9.24 -1.50
C SER A 219 -3.67 -8.11 -1.13
N ILE A 220 -3.14 -8.17 0.09
CA ILE A 220 -2.10 -7.22 0.53
C ILE A 220 -0.80 -7.46 -0.23
N GLU A 221 -0.53 -8.68 -0.65
CA GLU A 221 0.63 -9.06 -1.46
C GLU A 221 0.59 -8.38 -2.82
N ASP A 222 -0.55 -8.41 -3.52
CA ASP A 222 -0.75 -7.73 -4.80
C ASP A 222 -0.59 -6.21 -4.64
N ALA A 223 -1.17 -5.62 -3.59
CA ALA A 223 -1.01 -4.19 -3.30
C ALA A 223 0.46 -3.81 -3.06
N MET A 224 1.23 -4.66 -2.39
CA MET A 224 2.66 -4.41 -2.12
C MET A 224 3.54 -4.61 -3.36
N LEU A 225 3.17 -5.45 -4.31
CA LEU A 225 3.85 -5.54 -5.61
C LEU A 225 3.67 -4.25 -6.42
N VAL A 226 2.48 -3.67 -6.38
CA VAL A 226 2.23 -2.36 -7.00
C VAL A 226 3.02 -1.27 -6.29
N ASP A 227 3.02 -1.24 -4.94
CA ASP A 227 3.80 -0.28 -4.15
C ASP A 227 5.30 -0.33 -4.49
N GLU A 228 5.86 -1.51 -4.70
CA GLU A 228 7.27 -1.70 -5.07
C GLU A 228 7.63 -1.02 -6.39
N VAL A 229 6.71 -1.06 -7.36
CA VAL A 229 6.91 -0.48 -8.69
C VAL A 229 6.72 1.04 -8.69
N VAL A 230 5.66 1.55 -8.03
CA VAL A 230 5.28 2.96 -8.16
C VAL A 230 5.94 3.88 -7.15
N ARG A 231 6.40 3.33 -6.00
CA ARG A 231 7.05 4.10 -4.93
C ARG A 231 8.37 4.70 -5.39
N GLY A 232 8.61 5.93 -5.00
CA GLY A 232 9.89 6.60 -5.21
C GLY A 232 9.74 8.08 -5.48
N PHE A 233 10.80 8.83 -5.19
CA PHE A 233 10.87 10.27 -5.37
C PHE A 233 10.80 10.65 -6.85
N ASP A 234 10.13 11.75 -7.14
CA ASP A 234 10.05 12.39 -8.45
C ASP A 234 10.42 13.88 -8.28
N GLU A 235 11.54 14.29 -8.88
CA GLU A 235 12.03 15.66 -8.80
C GLU A 235 11.10 16.68 -9.47
N SER A 236 10.27 16.22 -10.40
CA SER A 236 9.31 17.06 -11.12
C SER A 236 7.96 17.23 -10.41
N ASP A 237 7.76 16.51 -9.29
CA ASP A 237 6.55 16.57 -8.47
C ASP A 237 6.84 17.29 -7.14
N PRO A 238 6.31 18.50 -6.92
CA PRO A 238 6.56 19.26 -5.70
C PRO A 238 5.99 18.61 -4.43
N TRP A 239 5.08 17.62 -4.55
CA TRP A 239 4.50 16.90 -3.44
C TRP A 239 5.23 15.58 -3.15
N SER A 240 6.13 15.15 -4.03
CA SER A 240 6.87 13.90 -3.86
C SER A 240 7.83 13.95 -2.68
N ARG A 241 7.89 12.84 -1.94
CA ARG A 241 8.77 12.66 -0.77
C ARG A 241 9.57 11.36 -0.90
N SER A 242 10.82 11.37 -0.46
CA SER A 242 11.63 10.16 -0.38
C SER A 242 11.25 9.34 0.84
N VAL A 243 10.29 8.45 0.71
CA VAL A 243 9.81 7.55 1.76
C VAL A 243 10.31 6.13 1.49
N LYS A 244 11.22 5.65 2.35
CA LYS A 244 11.81 4.31 2.20
C LYS A 244 10.80 3.22 2.51
N ARG A 245 10.75 2.20 1.65
CA ARG A 245 10.04 0.95 1.95
C ARG A 245 10.79 0.18 3.03
N ARG A 246 10.03 -0.40 3.97
CA ARG A 246 10.56 -1.28 5.01
C ARG A 246 9.85 -2.63 4.94
N THR A 247 10.52 -3.68 5.40
CA THR A 247 9.92 -5.01 5.52
C THR A 247 8.74 -4.99 6.49
N SER A 248 7.64 -5.66 6.10
CA SER A 248 6.44 -5.77 6.93
C SER A 248 6.76 -6.32 8.32
N ALA A 249 6.28 -5.65 9.36
CA ALA A 249 6.52 -6.00 10.76
C ALA A 249 5.24 -5.82 11.59
N LEU A 250 5.13 -6.51 12.71
CA LEU A 250 4.04 -6.28 13.64
C LEU A 250 4.30 -5.02 14.48
N PRO A 251 3.25 -4.24 14.81
CA PRO A 251 3.38 -3.12 15.73
C PRO A 251 3.64 -3.61 17.17
N GLU A 252 4.21 -2.75 18.00
CA GLU A 252 4.38 -3.04 19.44
C GLU A 252 3.03 -3.14 20.17
N LYS A 253 2.03 -2.39 19.68
CA LYS A 253 0.67 -2.38 20.23
C LYS A 253 -0.37 -2.00 19.16
N ILE A 254 -1.60 -2.41 19.41
CA ILE A 254 -2.79 -2.01 18.65
C ILE A 254 -3.54 -0.97 19.48
N CYS A 255 -3.94 0.13 18.84
CA CYS A 255 -4.76 1.16 19.44
C CYS A 255 -6.22 1.02 19.00
N LEU A 256 -7.14 1.15 19.95
CA LEU A 256 -8.58 1.31 19.72
C LEU A 256 -9.05 2.61 20.39
N LEU A 257 -10.16 3.19 19.94
CA LEU A 257 -10.69 4.40 20.56
C LEU A 257 -11.38 4.10 21.89
N LYS A 258 -11.26 5.02 22.86
CA LYS A 258 -12.02 5.02 24.11
C LYS A 258 -13.47 5.43 23.91
N GLU A 259 -13.67 6.36 22.98
CA GLU A 259 -14.96 6.90 22.66
C GLU A 259 -15.83 5.84 21.96
N PRO A 260 -17.14 5.78 22.28
CA PRO A 260 -18.04 4.89 21.57
C PRO A 260 -18.11 5.28 20.09
N LEU A 261 -18.10 4.27 19.23
CA LEU A 261 -18.23 4.47 17.79
C LEU A 261 -19.70 4.67 17.40
N SER A 262 -19.94 5.43 16.34
CA SER A 262 -21.26 5.67 15.77
C SER A 262 -21.48 4.80 14.55
N PHE A 263 -22.54 4.01 14.57
CA PHE A 263 -23.03 3.26 13.43
C PHE A 263 -24.29 3.94 12.87
N TYR A 264 -24.48 3.85 11.55
CA TYR A 264 -25.49 4.64 10.86
C TYR A 264 -26.07 3.89 9.66
N GLY A 265 -27.19 4.45 9.13
CA GLY A 265 -27.88 3.91 7.97
C GLY A 265 -28.77 2.72 8.30
N PRO A 266 -29.38 2.12 7.28
CA PRO A 266 -30.38 1.07 7.47
C PRO A 266 -29.80 -0.24 8.04
N PHE A 267 -28.48 -0.39 8.06
CA PHE A 267 -27.78 -1.59 8.50
C PHE A 267 -26.87 -1.34 9.72
N ALA A 268 -27.12 -0.27 10.50
CA ALA A 268 -26.29 0.16 11.62
C ALA A 268 -26.00 -0.97 12.63
N GLU A 269 -27.02 -1.73 13.06
CA GLU A 269 -26.84 -2.84 14.01
C GLU A 269 -25.93 -3.97 13.47
N GLN A 270 -26.05 -4.27 12.16
CA GLN A 270 -25.23 -5.29 11.53
C GLN A 270 -23.76 -4.84 11.47
N TYR A 271 -23.50 -3.58 11.17
CA TYR A 271 -22.16 -2.99 11.15
C TYR A 271 -21.54 -2.92 12.54
N GLU A 272 -22.33 -2.61 13.59
CA GLU A 272 -21.88 -2.64 14.97
C GLU A 272 -21.44 -4.05 15.40
N LYS A 273 -22.25 -5.08 15.11
CA LYS A 273 -21.91 -6.49 15.38
C LYS A 273 -20.67 -6.96 14.60
N ALA A 274 -20.52 -6.49 13.34
CA ALA A 274 -19.34 -6.81 12.54
C ALA A 274 -18.07 -6.18 13.15
N TRP A 275 -18.16 -4.94 13.66
CA TRP A 275 -17.09 -4.30 14.40
C TRP A 275 -16.71 -5.04 15.68
N GLU A 276 -17.67 -5.43 16.51
CA GLU A 276 -17.42 -6.22 17.72
C GLU A 276 -16.70 -7.53 17.40
N THR A 277 -17.12 -8.17 16.29
CA THR A 277 -16.45 -9.36 15.78
C THR A 277 -15.01 -9.06 15.37
N ALA A 278 -14.78 -8.00 14.61
CA ALA A 278 -13.45 -7.59 14.18
C ALA A 278 -12.53 -7.29 15.37
N VAL A 279 -13.02 -6.57 16.41
CA VAL A 279 -12.28 -6.32 17.65
C VAL A 279 -11.91 -7.63 18.36
N THR A 280 -12.82 -8.60 18.35
CA THR A 280 -12.55 -9.92 18.93
C THR A 280 -11.44 -10.64 18.16
N GLU A 281 -11.45 -10.61 16.83
CA GLU A 281 -10.39 -11.21 16.00
C GLU A 281 -9.06 -10.47 16.19
N VAL A 282 -9.07 -9.13 16.27
CA VAL A 282 -7.88 -8.34 16.57
C VAL A 282 -7.24 -8.75 17.92
N LYS A 283 -8.04 -8.95 18.97
CA LYS A 283 -7.54 -9.38 20.27
C LYS A 283 -6.95 -10.79 20.27
N LYS A 284 -7.43 -11.68 19.42
CA LYS A 284 -6.85 -13.03 19.24
C LYS A 284 -5.44 -13.02 18.67
N LEU A 285 -5.00 -11.94 18.05
CA LEU A 285 -3.62 -11.79 17.56
C LEU A 285 -2.58 -11.75 18.70
N GLY A 286 -3.00 -11.57 19.95
CA GLY A 286 -2.12 -11.62 21.12
C GLY A 286 -1.20 -10.41 21.28
N LEU A 287 -1.36 -9.36 20.49
CA LEU A 287 -0.64 -8.10 20.66
C LEU A 287 -1.27 -7.26 21.77
N PRO A 288 -0.49 -6.43 22.49
CA PRO A 288 -1.02 -5.47 23.44
C PRO A 288 -2.07 -4.55 22.81
N VAL A 289 -3.24 -4.40 23.44
CA VAL A 289 -4.31 -3.50 22.99
C VAL A 289 -4.42 -2.33 23.98
N GLU A 290 -4.27 -1.12 23.46
CA GLU A 290 -4.42 0.13 24.23
C GLU A 290 -5.63 0.92 23.74
N TYR A 291 -6.46 1.40 24.65
CA TYR A 291 -7.55 2.31 24.33
C TYR A 291 -7.08 3.75 24.46
N ILE A 292 -7.15 4.53 23.38
CA ILE A 292 -6.65 5.90 23.28
C ILE A 292 -7.77 6.92 23.15
N ASP A 293 -7.55 8.15 23.61
CA ASP A 293 -8.41 9.30 23.34
C ASP A 293 -8.25 9.71 21.86
N GLY A 294 -9.33 9.60 21.10
CA GLY A 294 -9.43 9.96 19.68
C GLY A 294 -10.27 11.20 19.40
N SER A 295 -10.68 11.97 20.42
CA SER A 295 -11.54 13.14 20.27
C SER A 295 -11.03 14.16 19.24
N TYR A 296 -9.71 14.37 19.18
CA TYR A 296 -9.05 15.27 18.24
C TYR A 296 -9.13 14.81 16.77
N LEU A 297 -9.39 13.52 16.50
CA LEU A 297 -9.52 13.00 15.14
C LEU A 297 -10.73 13.60 14.42
N SER A 298 -11.86 13.68 15.13
CA SER A 298 -13.08 14.33 14.62
C SER A 298 -12.86 15.82 14.39
N GLU A 299 -12.16 16.50 15.31
CA GLU A 299 -11.84 17.92 15.16
C GLU A 299 -10.89 18.16 13.98
N ALA A 300 -9.92 17.27 13.74
CA ALA A 300 -9.05 17.35 12.58
C ALA A 300 -9.86 17.13 11.29
N ALA A 301 -10.76 16.14 11.27
CA ALA A 301 -11.62 15.85 10.11
C ALA A 301 -12.52 17.03 9.74
N ALA A 302 -13.06 17.74 10.72
CA ALA A 302 -13.91 18.92 10.50
C ALA A 302 -13.20 20.06 9.76
N VAL A 303 -11.87 20.18 9.86
CA VAL A 303 -11.09 21.22 9.15
C VAL A 303 -11.23 21.08 7.62
N LEU A 304 -11.49 19.89 7.11
CA LEU A 304 -11.52 19.63 5.67
C LEU A 304 -12.75 20.21 4.96
N TYR A 305 -13.94 20.04 5.55
CA TYR A 305 -15.21 20.43 4.91
C TYR A 305 -15.97 21.53 5.66
N ASP A 306 -15.83 21.57 6.99
CA ASP A 306 -16.46 22.58 7.84
C ASP A 306 -15.49 23.73 8.17
N GLY A 307 -14.27 23.68 7.66
CA GLY A 307 -13.20 24.64 7.88
C GLY A 307 -12.61 25.17 6.57
N PRO A 308 -11.56 26.00 6.67
CA PRO A 308 -11.00 26.73 5.53
C PRO A 308 -10.24 25.85 4.52
N TRP A 309 -10.05 24.54 4.77
CA TRP A 309 -9.31 23.68 3.83
C TRP A 309 -10.06 23.42 2.52
N VAL A 310 -11.40 23.51 2.54
CA VAL A 310 -12.21 23.43 1.30
C VAL A 310 -11.85 24.53 0.29
N ALA A 311 -11.27 25.64 0.75
CA ALA A 311 -10.78 26.72 -0.13
C ALA A 311 -9.65 26.26 -1.05
N GLU A 312 -8.88 25.23 -0.71
CA GLU A 312 -7.88 24.65 -1.61
C GLU A 312 -8.52 24.04 -2.86
N ARG A 313 -9.65 23.35 -2.69
CA ARG A 313 -10.44 22.83 -3.83
C ARG A 313 -10.98 23.94 -4.72
N TRP A 314 -11.44 25.03 -4.10
CA TRP A 314 -11.90 26.21 -4.83
C TRP A 314 -10.77 26.92 -5.56
N ALA A 315 -9.58 27.00 -4.96
CA ALA A 315 -8.39 27.57 -5.60
C ALA A 315 -7.99 26.80 -6.87
N ALA A 316 -8.19 25.49 -6.90
CA ALA A 316 -7.87 24.66 -8.06
C ALA A 316 -8.95 24.70 -9.16
N LEU A 317 -10.23 24.78 -8.81
CA LEU A 317 -11.34 24.56 -9.73
C LEU A 317 -12.29 25.76 -9.88
N GLY A 318 -12.15 26.80 -9.06
CA GLY A 318 -13.10 27.92 -8.98
C GLY A 318 -13.22 28.71 -10.29
N GLU A 319 -12.12 28.92 -11.02
CA GLU A 319 -12.15 29.58 -12.33
C GLU A 319 -12.92 28.75 -13.34
N PHE A 320 -12.64 27.44 -13.42
CA PHE A 320 -13.36 26.52 -14.30
C PHE A 320 -14.86 26.51 -13.98
N ILE A 321 -15.25 26.34 -12.70
CA ILE A 321 -16.64 26.27 -12.27
C ILE A 321 -17.38 27.58 -12.58
N THR A 322 -16.71 28.72 -12.43
CA THR A 322 -17.29 30.03 -12.71
C THR A 322 -17.49 30.26 -14.21
N ALA A 323 -16.58 29.76 -15.04
CA ALA A 323 -16.67 29.86 -16.50
C ALA A 323 -17.67 28.87 -17.13
N HIS A 324 -17.99 27.75 -16.44
CA HIS A 324 -18.83 26.66 -16.95
C HIS A 324 -20.00 26.40 -15.99
N GLU A 325 -20.82 27.41 -15.76
CA GLU A 325 -22.02 27.28 -14.91
C GLU A 325 -22.95 26.16 -15.39
N GLN A 326 -23.54 25.43 -14.44
CA GLN A 326 -24.50 24.32 -14.67
C GLN A 326 -23.90 23.06 -15.35
N THR A 327 -22.59 22.96 -15.52
CA THR A 327 -21.93 21.75 -16.08
C THR A 327 -21.44 20.82 -14.97
N VAL A 328 -21.24 21.35 -13.79
CA VAL A 328 -20.78 20.59 -12.61
C VAL A 328 -21.97 19.93 -11.92
N PHE A 329 -21.79 18.70 -11.47
CA PHE A 329 -22.82 17.97 -10.72
C PHE A 329 -23.30 18.79 -9.52
N PRO A 330 -24.62 19.01 -9.34
CA PRO A 330 -25.14 20.06 -8.44
C PRO A 330 -24.61 20.00 -7.01
N VAL A 331 -24.54 18.80 -6.43
CA VAL A 331 -24.01 18.61 -5.06
C VAL A 331 -22.50 18.88 -5.00
N THR A 332 -21.76 18.48 -6.02
CA THR A 332 -20.32 18.76 -6.14
C THR A 332 -20.07 20.26 -6.23
N GLU A 333 -20.83 20.96 -7.09
CA GLU A 333 -20.73 22.42 -7.22
C GLU A 333 -21.00 23.12 -5.88
N THR A 334 -22.05 22.71 -5.15
CA THR A 334 -22.38 23.26 -3.83
C THR A 334 -21.22 23.13 -2.85
N VAL A 335 -20.59 21.95 -2.79
CA VAL A 335 -19.42 21.71 -1.92
C VAL A 335 -18.23 22.57 -2.35
N LEU A 336 -17.90 22.62 -3.64
CA LEU A 336 -16.75 23.38 -4.14
C LEU A 336 -16.93 24.89 -3.94
N ARG A 337 -18.12 25.44 -4.22
CA ARG A 337 -18.44 26.86 -3.99
C ARG A 337 -18.38 27.25 -2.50
N SER A 338 -18.56 26.31 -1.59
CA SER A 338 -18.40 26.59 -0.16
C SER A 338 -16.96 27.02 0.20
N GLY A 339 -15.97 26.70 -0.63
CA GLY A 339 -14.58 27.15 -0.47
C GLY A 339 -14.37 28.65 -0.72
N ALA A 340 -15.34 29.32 -1.38
CA ALA A 340 -15.32 30.76 -1.61
C ALA A 340 -15.98 31.59 -0.50
N LYS A 341 -16.35 30.98 0.63
CA LYS A 341 -17.01 31.70 1.73
C LYS A 341 -16.14 32.83 2.29
N PRO A 342 -16.74 34.02 2.56
CA PRO A 342 -15.95 35.17 3.03
C PRO A 342 -15.20 34.97 4.35
N GLU A 343 -15.68 34.06 5.21
CA GLU A 343 -15.04 33.70 6.48
C GLU A 343 -13.74 32.89 6.31
N TYR A 344 -13.52 32.29 5.15
CA TYR A 344 -12.30 31.53 4.86
C TYR A 344 -11.17 32.46 4.38
N THR A 345 -10.70 33.30 5.31
CA THR A 345 -9.57 34.21 5.09
C THR A 345 -8.23 33.50 5.25
N ALA A 346 -7.15 34.10 4.76
CA ALA A 346 -5.80 33.62 5.03
C ALA A 346 -5.52 33.44 6.54
N ALA A 347 -6.03 34.36 7.37
CA ALA A 347 -5.88 34.25 8.83
C ALA A 347 -6.62 33.02 9.41
N SER A 348 -7.82 32.71 8.91
CA SER A 348 -8.56 31.51 9.32
C SER A 348 -7.84 30.24 8.90
N LEU A 349 -7.25 30.21 7.69
CA LEU A 349 -6.45 29.09 7.20
C LEU A 349 -5.21 28.86 8.07
N PHE A 350 -4.43 29.90 8.37
CA PHE A 350 -3.24 29.73 9.22
C PHE A 350 -3.58 29.25 10.64
N LYS A 351 -4.70 29.74 11.22
CA LYS A 351 -5.18 29.22 12.52
C LYS A 351 -5.49 27.73 12.45
N ALA A 352 -6.18 27.29 11.37
CA ALA A 352 -6.49 25.87 11.15
C ALA A 352 -5.21 25.04 10.96
N MET A 353 -4.22 25.55 10.20
CA MET A 353 -2.91 24.88 10.02
C MET A 353 -2.17 24.71 11.35
N HIS A 354 -2.14 25.75 12.21
CA HIS A 354 -1.50 25.64 13.52
C HIS A 354 -2.19 24.63 14.42
N LYS A 355 -3.53 24.64 14.46
CA LYS A 355 -4.31 23.64 15.21
C LYS A 355 -4.05 22.23 14.69
N LEU A 356 -4.06 22.06 13.37
CA LEU A 356 -3.82 20.77 12.74
C LEU A 356 -2.40 20.23 13.05
N GLN A 357 -1.39 21.12 13.12
CA GLN A 357 -0.03 20.72 13.47
C GLN A 357 0.05 20.16 14.89
N SER A 358 -0.72 20.69 15.86
CA SER A 358 -0.79 20.15 17.21
C SER A 358 -1.45 18.76 17.23
N PHE A 359 -2.48 18.55 16.40
CA PHE A 359 -3.12 17.25 16.26
C PHE A 359 -2.21 16.21 15.58
N LYS A 360 -1.43 16.61 14.56
CA LYS A 360 -0.40 15.75 13.96
C LYS A 360 0.60 15.27 15.01
N GLN A 361 1.12 16.19 15.82
CA GLN A 361 2.06 15.83 16.90
C GLN A 361 1.44 14.81 17.86
N LYS A 362 0.20 15.04 18.31
CA LYS A 362 -0.51 14.12 19.20
C LYS A 362 -0.69 12.75 18.56
N ALA A 363 -1.15 12.69 17.31
CA ALA A 363 -1.35 11.45 16.57
C ALA A 363 -0.03 10.66 16.41
N HIS A 364 1.05 11.34 15.99
CA HIS A 364 2.35 10.70 15.79
C HIS A 364 2.95 10.17 17.11
N GLN A 365 2.72 10.86 18.23
CA GLN A 365 3.13 10.38 19.55
C GLN A 365 2.35 9.15 19.99
N GLN A 366 1.02 9.15 19.83
CA GLN A 366 0.15 8.02 20.18
C GLN A 366 0.41 6.79 19.32
N LEU A 367 0.69 7.00 18.02
CA LEU A 367 0.89 5.94 17.04
C LEU A 367 2.37 5.59 16.80
N LYS A 368 3.26 6.03 17.69
CA LYS A 368 4.66 5.60 17.64
C LYS A 368 4.75 4.08 17.81
N ASN A 369 5.29 3.37 16.82
CA ASN A 369 5.36 1.90 16.75
C ASN A 369 4.00 1.20 16.98
N ALA A 370 2.90 1.87 16.68
CA ALA A 370 1.55 1.39 16.94
C ALA A 370 0.66 1.52 15.70
N VAL A 371 -0.42 0.75 15.69
CA VAL A 371 -1.46 0.81 14.66
C VAL A 371 -2.81 1.07 15.31
N LEU A 372 -3.49 2.13 14.87
CA LEU A 372 -4.88 2.41 15.24
C LEU A 372 -5.80 1.63 14.28
N ILE A 373 -6.80 0.96 14.83
CA ILE A 373 -7.82 0.26 14.04
C ILE A 373 -9.17 0.94 14.28
N MET A 374 -9.88 1.20 13.19
CA MET A 374 -11.26 1.72 13.20
C MET A 374 -12.09 1.02 12.12
N PRO A 375 -13.43 1.02 12.19
CA PRO A 375 -14.26 0.68 11.03
C PRO A 375 -13.87 1.58 9.85
N THR A 376 -13.88 1.07 8.64
CA THR A 376 -13.68 1.94 7.46
C THR A 376 -14.88 2.84 7.26
N ALA A 377 -16.07 2.29 7.45
CA ALA A 377 -17.34 3.00 7.49
C ALA A 377 -18.20 2.41 8.61
N GLY A 378 -18.98 3.25 9.29
CA GLY A 378 -19.90 2.81 10.33
C GLY A 378 -21.25 2.30 9.79
N GLY A 379 -21.36 2.19 8.47
CA GLY A 379 -22.58 1.75 7.79
C GLY A 379 -22.47 1.89 6.28
N THR A 380 -23.55 1.62 5.58
CA THR A 380 -23.72 1.89 4.15
C THR A 380 -25.14 2.37 3.89
N TRP A 381 -25.38 2.86 2.69
CA TRP A 381 -26.64 3.44 2.25
C TRP A 381 -27.10 2.78 0.96
N THR A 382 -28.41 2.77 0.73
CA THR A 382 -28.94 2.58 -0.61
C THR A 382 -28.63 3.82 -1.46
N ARG A 383 -28.55 3.64 -2.77
CA ARG A 383 -28.36 4.77 -3.71
C ARG A 383 -29.52 5.76 -3.66
N GLU A 384 -30.74 5.27 -3.35
CA GLU A 384 -31.93 6.09 -3.18
C GLU A 384 -31.81 7.01 -1.96
N GLU A 385 -31.43 6.50 -0.79
CA GLU A 385 -31.20 7.31 0.41
C GLU A 385 -30.14 8.39 0.20
N VAL A 386 -29.10 8.09 -0.60
CA VAL A 386 -28.09 9.11 -0.95
C VAL A 386 -28.65 10.19 -1.88
N ARG A 387 -29.52 9.86 -2.82
CA ARG A 387 -30.18 10.87 -3.66
C ARG A 387 -31.09 11.78 -2.86
N GLU A 388 -31.78 11.24 -1.85
CA GLU A 388 -32.65 12.03 -0.95
C GLU A 388 -31.86 12.95 -0.02
N ASN A 389 -30.71 12.47 0.51
CA ASN A 389 -29.90 13.19 1.49
C ASN A 389 -28.40 13.21 1.13
N PRO A 390 -28.02 13.85 0.00
CA PRO A 390 -26.69 13.66 -0.60
C PRO A 390 -25.52 14.27 0.20
N ILE A 391 -25.77 15.19 1.11
CA ILE A 391 -24.75 15.82 1.95
C ILE A 391 -24.53 15.02 3.24
N GLU A 392 -25.60 14.71 3.97
CA GLU A 392 -25.52 14.03 5.26
C GLU A 392 -24.99 12.60 5.09
N THR A 393 -25.55 11.83 4.14
CA THR A 393 -25.12 10.47 3.87
C THR A 393 -23.63 10.39 3.51
N ASN A 394 -23.17 11.32 2.66
CA ASN A 394 -21.76 11.45 2.31
C ASN A 394 -20.88 11.80 3.53
N SER A 395 -21.31 12.74 4.36
CA SER A 395 -20.55 13.16 5.55
C SER A 395 -20.36 11.99 6.53
N LYS A 396 -21.39 11.16 6.72
CA LYS A 396 -21.32 9.95 7.54
C LYS A 396 -20.27 8.96 7.01
N MET A 397 -20.15 8.80 5.68
CA MET A 397 -19.15 7.89 5.09
C MET A 397 -17.70 8.28 5.41
N GLY A 398 -17.43 9.57 5.66
CA GLY A 398 -16.11 10.09 6.00
C GLY A 398 -15.75 10.07 7.49
N LEU A 399 -16.69 9.66 8.37
CA LEU A 399 -16.56 9.78 9.83
C LEU A 399 -15.25 9.18 10.37
N TYR A 400 -14.82 8.05 9.84
CA TYR A 400 -13.63 7.32 10.30
C TYR A 400 -12.42 7.45 9.36
N THR A 401 -12.52 8.22 8.28
CA THR A 401 -11.44 8.30 7.29
C THR A 401 -10.90 9.70 7.03
N ASN A 402 -11.72 10.75 7.21
CA ASN A 402 -11.39 12.12 6.82
C ASN A 402 -10.16 12.71 7.53
N HIS A 403 -9.81 12.26 8.73
CA HIS A 403 -8.68 12.75 9.51
C HIS A 403 -7.31 12.31 8.96
N CYS A 404 -7.27 11.21 8.22
CA CYS A 404 -6.04 10.48 7.90
C CYS A 404 -4.98 11.34 7.18
N ASN A 405 -5.34 11.94 6.04
CA ASN A 405 -4.42 12.72 5.22
C ASN A 405 -4.06 14.05 5.91
N LEU A 406 -5.03 14.68 6.59
CA LEU A 406 -4.82 15.88 7.40
C LEU A 406 -3.79 15.66 8.51
N LEU A 407 -3.71 14.46 9.07
CA LEU A 407 -2.77 14.10 10.12
C LEU A 407 -1.48 13.43 9.60
N ASP A 408 -1.29 13.40 8.27
CA ASP A 408 -0.14 12.76 7.60
C ASP A 408 0.03 11.30 8.06
N LEU A 409 -1.06 10.52 8.07
CA LEU A 409 -1.03 9.10 8.40
C LEU A 409 -1.02 8.24 7.14
N CYS A 410 -0.33 7.11 7.17
CA CYS A 410 -0.54 6.03 6.21
C CYS A 410 -1.71 5.15 6.66
N ALA A 411 -2.38 4.48 5.72
CA ALA A 411 -3.51 3.64 6.05
C ALA A 411 -3.74 2.50 5.05
N VAL A 412 -4.41 1.45 5.52
CA VAL A 412 -4.90 0.39 4.66
C VAL A 412 -6.28 -0.07 5.13
N ASN A 413 -7.24 -0.14 4.20
CA ASN A 413 -8.46 -0.89 4.42
C ASN A 413 -8.22 -2.37 4.13
N ILE A 414 -8.68 -3.23 5.02
CA ILE A 414 -8.72 -4.68 4.82
C ILE A 414 -10.14 -5.20 5.03
N PRO A 415 -10.57 -6.22 4.27
CA PRO A 415 -11.84 -6.88 4.52
C PRO A 415 -11.84 -7.55 5.91
N ALA A 416 -12.94 -7.42 6.63
CA ALA A 416 -13.23 -8.18 7.83
C ALA A 416 -14.44 -9.10 7.58
N LYS A 417 -14.96 -9.74 8.62
CA LYS A 417 -16.18 -10.55 8.49
C LYS A 417 -17.35 -9.65 8.11
N ASP A 418 -18.05 -10.00 7.05
CA ASP A 418 -19.20 -9.24 6.55
C ASP A 418 -20.25 -8.96 7.62
N ALA A 419 -20.88 -7.81 7.51
CA ALA A 419 -21.99 -7.40 8.37
C ALA A 419 -23.28 -8.21 8.10
N GLY A 420 -23.40 -8.76 6.89
CA GLY A 420 -24.52 -9.61 6.47
C GLY A 420 -24.30 -10.16 5.06
N SER A 421 -25.28 -10.88 4.55
CA SER A 421 -25.27 -11.31 3.14
C SER A 421 -25.20 -10.05 2.26
N GLU A 422 -24.21 -9.98 1.35
CA GLU A 422 -23.97 -8.84 0.46
C GLU A 422 -23.77 -7.49 1.17
N LEU A 423 -23.46 -7.50 2.47
CA LEU A 423 -23.12 -6.32 3.28
C LEU A 423 -21.64 -6.42 3.71
N PRO A 424 -20.71 -6.03 2.86
CA PRO A 424 -19.29 -6.10 3.18
C PRO A 424 -18.93 -5.16 4.32
N PHE A 425 -17.97 -5.57 5.13
CA PHE A 425 -17.43 -4.76 6.21
C PHE A 425 -15.90 -4.76 6.13
N GLY A 426 -15.33 -3.57 6.24
CA GLY A 426 -13.89 -3.35 6.25
C GLY A 426 -13.45 -2.62 7.51
N ILE A 427 -12.22 -2.89 7.92
CA ILE A 427 -11.52 -2.13 8.95
C ILE A 427 -10.34 -1.39 8.33
N THR A 428 -10.08 -0.19 8.79
CA THR A 428 -8.92 0.60 8.40
C THR A 428 -7.88 0.59 9.50
N LEU A 429 -6.66 0.25 9.13
CA LEU A 429 -5.46 0.29 9.94
C LEU A 429 -4.72 1.59 9.63
N PHE A 430 -4.43 2.40 10.65
CA PHE A 430 -3.70 3.67 10.53
C PHE A 430 -2.42 3.63 11.31
N SER A 431 -1.36 4.25 10.78
CA SER A 431 -0.14 4.51 11.54
C SER A 431 0.48 5.86 11.16
N GLY A 432 1.50 6.27 11.87
CA GLY A 432 2.26 7.49 11.55
C GLY A 432 2.91 7.41 10.18
N PRO A 433 3.39 8.54 9.64
CA PRO A 433 4.07 8.56 8.35
C PRO A 433 5.27 7.60 8.36
N GLU A 434 5.55 6.99 7.20
CA GLU A 434 6.64 6.03 7.00
C GLU A 434 6.52 4.71 7.80
N ASN A 435 5.34 4.43 8.37
CA ASN A 435 5.07 3.21 9.12
C ASN A 435 4.20 2.21 8.35
N GLU A 436 4.21 2.27 7.03
CA GLU A 436 3.46 1.33 6.17
C GLU A 436 3.78 -0.13 6.48
N HIS A 437 5.01 -0.41 6.89
CA HIS A 437 5.46 -1.75 7.28
C HIS A 437 4.67 -2.33 8.47
N LEU A 438 4.21 -1.48 9.41
CA LEU A 438 3.40 -1.91 10.55
C LEU A 438 1.95 -2.21 10.15
N ILE A 439 1.34 -1.34 9.32
CA ILE A 439 -0.03 -1.59 8.86
C ILE A 439 -0.09 -2.79 7.92
N THR A 440 0.92 -3.02 7.07
CA THR A 440 0.98 -4.19 6.18
C THR A 440 1.25 -5.48 6.95
N GLY A 441 2.14 -5.46 7.96
CA GLY A 441 2.40 -6.61 8.82
C GLY A 441 1.18 -7.02 9.62
N LEU A 442 0.48 -6.07 10.24
CA LEU A 442 -0.74 -6.33 10.98
C LEU A 442 -1.89 -6.78 10.07
N SER A 443 -1.98 -6.25 8.84
CA SER A 443 -2.96 -6.72 7.84
C SER A 443 -2.77 -8.19 7.51
N LYS A 444 -1.54 -8.62 7.23
CA LYS A 444 -1.21 -10.03 6.99
C LYS A 444 -1.59 -10.91 8.17
N ALA A 445 -1.25 -10.48 9.39
CA ALA A 445 -1.59 -11.20 10.61
C ALA A 445 -3.11 -11.36 10.79
N PHE A 446 -3.88 -10.30 10.58
CA PHE A 446 -5.34 -10.31 10.70
C PHE A 446 -5.99 -11.22 9.65
N LEU A 447 -5.62 -11.07 8.38
CA LEU A 447 -6.20 -11.83 7.26
C LEU A 447 -5.89 -13.34 7.33
N THR A 448 -4.73 -13.70 7.90
CA THR A 448 -4.31 -15.11 8.04
C THR A 448 -4.70 -15.73 9.38
N GLY A 449 -5.13 -14.93 10.36
CA GLY A 449 -5.37 -15.38 11.74
C GLY A 449 -4.11 -15.82 12.49
N LYS A 450 -2.92 -15.43 12.02
CA LYS A 450 -1.62 -15.81 12.59
C LYS A 450 -0.91 -14.57 13.13
N SER A 451 -0.57 -14.58 14.40
CA SER A 451 0.19 -13.52 15.07
C SER A 451 1.68 -13.45 14.69
N GLN A 452 2.13 -14.33 13.85
CA GLN A 452 3.40 -14.19 13.13
C GLN A 452 3.09 -14.07 11.63
N PRO A 453 3.77 -13.18 10.89
CA PRO A 453 3.71 -13.24 9.43
C PRO A 453 4.04 -14.67 9.03
N ALA A 454 3.17 -15.31 8.23
CA ALA A 454 3.48 -16.60 7.64
C ALA A 454 4.86 -16.46 7.00
N ASN A 455 5.83 -17.23 7.54
CA ASN A 455 7.22 -17.27 7.11
C ASN A 455 7.49 -16.37 5.89
N GLU A 456 7.93 -15.11 6.10
CA GLU A 456 8.84 -14.56 5.11
C GLU A 456 9.91 -15.63 4.97
N THR A 457 10.10 -16.10 3.75
CA THR A 457 11.11 -17.11 3.48
C THR A 457 12.40 -16.52 4.05
N SER A 458 12.77 -16.96 5.22
CA SER A 458 13.98 -16.48 5.89
C SER A 458 15.05 -17.55 5.70
N VAL A 459 16.26 -17.10 5.63
CA VAL A 459 17.42 -17.98 5.54
C VAL A 459 18.22 -17.86 6.81
N LEU A 460 18.70 -18.99 7.32
CA LEU A 460 19.68 -19.01 8.41
C LEU A 460 21.00 -18.44 7.87
N LEU A 461 21.43 -17.30 8.40
CA LEU A 461 22.70 -16.65 8.05
C LEU A 461 23.70 -16.86 9.18
N ALA A 462 24.85 -17.43 8.87
CA ALA A 462 25.95 -17.61 9.83
C ALA A 462 26.80 -16.34 9.91
N VAL A 463 27.00 -15.80 11.11
CA VAL A 463 27.83 -14.63 11.40
C VAL A 463 28.93 -14.98 12.42
N CYS A 464 30.17 -14.64 12.13
CA CYS A 464 31.35 -15.02 12.94
C CYS A 464 32.17 -13.80 13.43
N GLY A 465 31.62 -12.57 13.36
CA GLY A 465 32.38 -11.36 13.65
C GLY A 465 31.57 -10.22 14.23
N LEU A 466 31.79 -9.01 13.69
CA LEU A 466 31.22 -7.77 14.21
C LEU A 466 29.68 -7.71 14.16
N HIS A 467 29.02 -8.59 13.40
CA HIS A 467 27.57 -8.70 13.33
C HIS A 467 26.95 -9.62 14.43
N MET A 468 27.79 -10.31 15.23
CA MET A 468 27.32 -11.09 16.39
C MET A 468 26.77 -10.15 17.49
N ARG A 469 25.93 -10.69 18.38
CA ARG A 469 25.37 -9.97 19.51
C ARG A 469 26.46 -9.35 20.38
N GLY A 470 26.28 -8.09 20.76
CA GLY A 470 27.21 -7.32 21.59
C GLY A 470 28.35 -6.66 20.80
N PHE A 471 28.45 -6.84 19.50
CA PHE A 471 29.46 -6.20 18.64
C PHE A 471 28.89 -5.04 17.84
N ALA A 472 29.77 -4.21 17.28
CA ALA A 472 29.46 -2.93 16.69
C ALA A 472 28.41 -2.96 15.54
N LEU A 473 28.34 -4.06 14.78
CA LEU A 473 27.41 -4.22 13.64
C LEU A 473 26.18 -5.07 13.94
N GLU A 474 25.93 -5.45 15.20
CA GLU A 474 24.68 -6.13 15.59
C GLU A 474 23.45 -5.31 15.18
N LYS A 475 23.53 -3.98 15.31
CA LYS A 475 22.45 -3.07 14.94
C LYS A 475 22.07 -3.22 13.46
N GLN A 476 23.01 -3.41 12.57
CA GLN A 476 22.79 -3.62 11.15
C GLN A 476 21.98 -4.90 10.87
N MET A 477 22.23 -6.00 11.60
CA MET A 477 21.40 -7.21 11.50
C MET A 477 19.93 -6.91 11.85
N LYS A 478 19.70 -6.18 12.94
CA LYS A 478 18.35 -5.81 13.39
C LYS A 478 17.65 -4.83 12.44
N GLU A 479 18.36 -3.89 11.86
CA GLU A 479 17.85 -2.95 10.86
C GLU A 479 17.36 -3.64 9.60
N HIS A 480 17.94 -4.79 9.24
CA HIS A 480 17.51 -5.66 8.14
C HIS A 480 16.55 -6.78 8.59
N GLY A 481 15.89 -6.62 9.74
CA GLY A 481 14.86 -7.54 10.20
C GLY A 481 15.38 -8.91 10.64
N ALA A 482 16.71 -9.11 10.77
CA ALA A 482 17.27 -10.37 11.21
C ALA A 482 17.03 -10.59 12.70
N SER A 483 16.68 -11.83 13.07
CA SER A 483 16.49 -12.27 14.44
C SER A 483 17.47 -13.37 14.83
N PHE A 484 18.04 -13.25 16.02
CA PHE A 484 18.95 -14.26 16.57
C PHE A 484 18.21 -15.59 16.78
N VAL A 485 18.85 -16.70 16.36
CA VAL A 485 18.29 -18.05 16.53
C VAL A 485 19.05 -18.83 17.61
N ARG A 486 20.36 -19.03 17.40
CA ARG A 486 21.21 -19.77 18.33
C ARG A 486 22.69 -19.52 18.07
N GLU A 487 23.53 -19.84 19.04
CA GLU A 487 24.97 -20.05 18.85
C GLU A 487 25.22 -21.38 18.17
N ALA A 488 26.27 -21.47 17.37
CA ALA A 488 26.67 -22.65 16.65
C ALA A 488 28.18 -22.65 16.40
N ARG A 489 28.70 -23.72 15.79
CA ARG A 489 30.09 -23.83 15.38
C ARG A 489 30.17 -24.35 13.96
N THR A 490 31.23 -23.97 13.25
CA THR A 490 31.53 -24.54 11.94
C THR A 490 32.02 -25.99 12.07
N ALA A 491 31.92 -26.74 10.98
CA ALA A 491 32.68 -27.98 10.82
C ALA A 491 34.20 -27.73 11.04
N PRO A 492 35.00 -28.76 11.39
CA PRO A 492 36.38 -28.58 11.89
C PRO A 492 37.42 -28.28 10.81
N PHE A 493 37.04 -27.79 9.64
CA PHE A 493 37.93 -27.49 8.53
C PHE A 493 37.87 -26.03 8.08
N TYR A 494 37.64 -25.12 9.03
CA TYR A 494 37.70 -23.68 8.78
C TYR A 494 38.87 -23.02 9.50
N LYS A 495 39.39 -21.93 8.92
CA LYS A 495 40.34 -21.02 9.55
C LYS A 495 39.65 -19.68 9.84
N LEU A 496 39.97 -19.08 10.96
CA LEU A 496 39.61 -17.74 11.32
C LEU A 496 40.84 -16.84 11.28
N VAL A 497 40.83 -15.82 10.48
CA VAL A 497 41.93 -14.86 10.36
C VAL A 497 41.52 -13.46 10.80
N SER A 498 42.47 -12.67 11.30
CA SER A 498 42.30 -11.28 11.62
C SER A 498 42.77 -10.41 10.46
N LEU A 499 41.82 -9.79 9.75
CA LEU A 499 42.10 -8.92 8.61
C LEU A 499 42.64 -7.56 9.07
N ASP A 500 43.60 -7.00 8.34
CA ASP A 500 44.18 -5.68 8.61
C ASP A 500 43.25 -4.55 8.07
N THR A 501 42.08 -4.44 8.68
CA THR A 501 41.06 -3.40 8.41
C THR A 501 40.87 -2.50 9.62
N VAL A 502 40.29 -1.31 9.44
CA VAL A 502 39.96 -0.41 10.55
C VAL A 502 38.44 -0.23 10.62
N PRO A 503 37.78 -0.76 11.67
CA PRO A 503 38.30 -1.67 12.70
C PRO A 503 38.70 -3.03 12.11
N ARG A 504 39.54 -3.79 12.84
CA ARG A 504 39.89 -5.17 12.46
C ARG A 504 38.66 -6.05 12.34
N LYS A 505 38.59 -6.92 11.34
CA LYS A 505 37.46 -7.81 11.07
C LYS A 505 37.92 -9.26 10.97
N PRO A 506 37.11 -10.22 11.41
CA PRO A 506 37.41 -11.61 11.16
C PRO A 506 37.13 -12.01 9.72
N GLY A 507 37.97 -12.86 9.16
CA GLY A 507 37.75 -13.55 7.90
C GLY A 507 37.62 -15.04 8.15
N LEU A 508 36.52 -15.68 7.73
CA LEU A 508 36.31 -17.12 7.79
C LEU A 508 36.63 -17.74 6.45
N ILE A 509 37.51 -18.74 6.46
CA ILE A 509 38.01 -19.38 5.24
C ILE A 509 37.87 -20.90 5.37
N ARG A 510 37.38 -21.56 4.33
CA ARG A 510 37.35 -23.03 4.27
C ARG A 510 38.75 -23.55 3.96
N SER A 511 39.33 -24.30 4.88
CA SER A 511 40.62 -24.97 4.73
C SER A 511 40.42 -26.48 4.48
N GLY A 512 41.08 -27.06 3.51
CA GLY A 512 40.95 -28.51 3.24
C GLY A 512 41.70 -29.39 4.24
N VAL A 513 42.70 -28.84 4.93
CA VAL A 513 43.57 -29.49 5.93
C VAL A 513 43.96 -28.45 6.97
N ASP A 514 44.15 -28.86 8.22
CA ASP A 514 44.57 -28.00 9.34
C ASP A 514 43.55 -26.88 9.70
N GLY A 515 42.25 -27.22 9.72
CA GLY A 515 41.18 -26.32 10.15
C GLY A 515 40.81 -26.52 11.62
N ALA A 516 39.94 -25.62 12.10
CA ALA A 516 39.33 -25.66 13.42
C ALA A 516 37.83 -25.48 13.32
N SER A 517 37.11 -25.85 14.37
CA SER A 517 35.71 -25.52 14.56
C SER A 517 35.61 -24.10 15.15
N ILE A 518 34.98 -23.19 14.44
CA ILE A 518 34.92 -21.77 14.78
C ILE A 518 33.51 -21.43 15.30
N GLU A 519 33.43 -20.72 16.43
CA GLU A 519 32.21 -20.21 17.03
C GLU A 519 31.58 -19.14 16.11
N LEU A 520 30.26 -19.24 15.95
CA LEU A 520 29.45 -18.30 15.18
C LEU A 520 28.03 -18.21 15.75
N GLU A 521 27.26 -17.27 15.25
CA GLU A 521 25.83 -17.16 15.54
C GLU A 521 25.01 -17.39 14.29
N LEU A 522 23.86 -18.04 14.47
CA LEU A 522 22.86 -18.21 13.41
C LEU A 522 21.75 -17.19 13.63
N TRP A 523 21.45 -16.47 12.57
CA TRP A 523 20.39 -15.46 12.53
C TRP A 523 19.40 -15.78 11.42
N ASN A 524 18.11 -15.63 11.68
CA ASN A 524 17.08 -15.69 10.66
C ASN A 524 17.06 -14.36 9.93
N MET A 525 17.52 -14.30 8.68
CA MET A 525 17.54 -13.14 7.82
C MET A 525 16.37 -13.25 6.83
N PRO A 526 15.46 -12.26 6.71
CA PRO A 526 14.47 -12.22 5.65
C PRO A 526 15.13 -12.36 4.28
N LEU A 527 14.63 -13.26 3.44
CA LEU A 527 15.23 -13.52 2.13
C LEU A 527 15.18 -12.28 1.22
N SER A 528 14.13 -11.45 1.38
CA SER A 528 14.00 -10.15 0.72
C SER A 528 15.12 -9.16 1.05
N GLU A 529 15.70 -9.27 2.26
CA GLU A 529 16.79 -8.38 2.73
C GLU A 529 18.17 -8.90 2.42
N LEU A 530 18.33 -10.23 2.22
CA LEU A 530 19.63 -10.86 2.08
C LEU A 530 20.46 -10.29 0.91
N GLY A 531 19.81 -10.00 -0.22
CA GLY A 531 20.48 -9.45 -1.41
C GLY A 531 21.06 -8.06 -1.15
N TYR A 532 20.26 -7.16 -0.59
CA TYR A 532 20.70 -5.81 -0.24
C TYR A 532 21.74 -5.85 0.88
N PHE A 533 21.51 -6.62 1.95
CA PHE A 533 22.47 -6.81 3.03
C PHE A 533 23.82 -7.32 2.51
N SER A 534 23.82 -8.31 1.59
CA SER A 534 25.03 -8.81 0.96
C SER A 534 25.80 -7.74 0.19
N SER A 535 25.11 -6.81 -0.46
CA SER A 535 25.73 -5.69 -1.19
C SER A 535 26.44 -4.66 -0.29
N LEU A 536 26.11 -4.63 1.00
CA LEU A 536 26.74 -3.74 2.00
C LEU A 536 28.07 -4.32 2.53
N ILE A 537 28.40 -5.59 2.24
CA ILE A 537 29.58 -6.24 2.76
C ILE A 537 30.76 -5.93 1.82
N PRO A 538 31.78 -5.17 2.28
CA PRO A 538 32.90 -4.80 1.44
C PRO A 538 33.90 -5.96 1.28
N ALA A 539 34.55 -6.06 0.12
CA ALA A 539 35.67 -6.94 -0.06
C ALA A 539 36.75 -6.70 1.04
N PRO A 540 37.47 -7.75 1.44
CA PRO A 540 37.51 -9.12 0.94
C PRO A 540 36.48 -10.06 1.58
N LEU A 541 35.49 -9.52 2.29
CA LEU A 541 34.41 -10.31 2.87
C LEU A 541 33.24 -10.45 1.88
N GLY A 542 32.48 -11.53 2.00
CA GLY A 542 31.29 -11.81 1.22
C GLY A 542 30.39 -12.82 1.91
N ILE A 543 29.25 -13.13 1.29
CA ILE A 543 28.37 -14.22 1.72
C ILE A 543 28.62 -15.43 0.84
N GLY A 544 28.95 -16.56 1.47
CA GLY A 544 29.15 -17.86 0.81
C GLY A 544 28.46 -18.98 1.59
N LYS A 545 28.88 -20.23 1.33
CA LYS A 545 28.32 -21.39 2.04
C LYS A 545 29.23 -21.77 3.21
N VAL A 546 28.68 -21.85 4.39
CA VAL A 546 29.34 -22.26 5.64
C VAL A 546 28.71 -23.58 6.10
N GLU A 547 29.51 -24.58 6.30
CA GLU A 547 29.11 -25.88 6.84
C GLU A 547 29.27 -25.87 8.37
N LEU A 548 28.22 -26.27 9.06
CA LEU A 548 28.17 -26.34 10.51
C LEU A 548 28.68 -27.71 11.02
N GLU A 549 28.93 -27.83 12.33
CA GLU A 549 29.38 -29.07 12.94
C GLU A 549 28.41 -30.26 12.81
N ASP A 550 27.10 -29.96 12.61
CA ASP A 550 26.05 -30.94 12.38
C ASP A 550 25.89 -31.34 10.88
N GLY A 551 26.75 -30.83 10.01
CA GLY A 551 26.71 -31.06 8.56
C GLY A 551 25.72 -30.16 7.80
N THR A 552 24.96 -29.31 8.48
CA THR A 552 24.07 -28.35 7.82
C THR A 552 24.89 -27.29 7.09
N VAL A 553 24.50 -26.96 5.84
CA VAL A 553 25.15 -25.90 5.05
C VAL A 553 24.22 -24.70 4.97
N VAL A 554 24.69 -23.52 5.42
CA VAL A 554 23.96 -22.28 5.45
C VAL A 554 24.74 -21.16 4.75
N PRO A 555 24.09 -20.11 4.20
CA PRO A 555 24.76 -18.86 3.87
C PRO A 555 25.49 -18.30 5.10
N GLY A 556 26.64 -17.68 4.90
CA GLY A 556 27.39 -17.07 6.00
C GLY A 556 28.57 -16.24 5.52
N PHE A 557 29.13 -15.46 6.43
CA PHE A 557 30.27 -14.62 6.13
C PHE A 557 31.49 -15.49 5.83
N ILE A 558 32.10 -15.24 4.68
CA ILE A 558 33.37 -15.85 4.24
C ILE A 558 34.36 -14.76 3.84
N CYS A 559 35.63 -15.12 3.72
CA CYS A 559 36.69 -14.24 3.26
C CYS A 559 37.34 -14.82 1.99
N GLU A 560 37.75 -13.94 1.08
CA GLU A 560 38.53 -14.32 -0.10
C GLU A 560 39.86 -14.92 0.32
N GLY A 561 40.27 -16.00 -0.34
CA GLY A 561 41.49 -16.74 0.01
C GLY A 561 42.76 -15.89 -0.06
N VAL A 562 42.84 -14.98 -1.03
CA VAL A 562 43.99 -14.08 -1.20
C VAL A 562 44.24 -13.17 0.01
N ALA A 563 43.20 -12.75 0.69
CA ALA A 563 43.32 -11.90 1.88
C ALA A 563 43.83 -12.68 3.11
N ALA A 564 43.72 -14.00 3.08
CA ALA A 564 44.24 -14.87 4.13
C ALA A 564 45.76 -15.05 4.10
N GLU A 565 46.40 -14.86 2.94
CA GLU A 565 47.86 -15.07 2.77
C GLU A 565 48.67 -14.09 3.62
N THR A 566 48.13 -12.93 3.95
CA THR A 566 48.79 -11.88 4.72
C THR A 566 48.16 -11.61 6.10
N ALA A 567 47.07 -12.30 6.43
CA ALA A 567 46.33 -12.10 7.68
C ALA A 567 46.81 -13.04 8.79
N ASP A 568 46.73 -12.59 10.05
CA ASP A 568 47.07 -13.38 11.22
C ASP A 568 46.08 -14.54 11.43
N ASP A 569 46.54 -15.79 11.45
CA ASP A 569 45.69 -16.95 11.78
C ASP A 569 45.39 -16.97 13.29
N ILE A 570 44.12 -16.77 13.63
CA ILE A 570 43.60 -16.75 15.01
C ILE A 570 42.67 -17.94 15.30
N SER A 571 42.69 -18.97 14.46
CA SER A 571 41.82 -20.15 14.60
C SER A 571 41.95 -20.84 15.95
N HIS A 572 43.13 -20.79 16.58
CA HIS A 572 43.41 -21.34 17.93
C HIS A 572 42.55 -20.68 19.03
N LEU A 573 41.99 -19.48 18.80
CA LEU A 573 41.07 -18.82 19.75
C LEU A 573 39.65 -19.41 19.69
N GLY A 574 39.34 -20.21 18.69
CA GLY A 574 38.02 -20.83 18.53
C GLY A 574 36.85 -19.90 18.17
N GLY A 575 37.06 -18.60 18.13
CA GLY A 575 36.02 -17.62 17.77
C GLY A 575 36.45 -16.16 18.01
N TRP A 576 35.77 -15.24 17.33
CA TRP A 576 36.06 -13.79 17.40
C TRP A 576 35.84 -13.18 18.78
N ARG A 577 34.93 -13.76 19.59
CA ARG A 577 34.68 -13.30 20.98
C ARG A 577 35.91 -13.38 21.87
N ASN A 578 36.82 -14.30 21.56
CA ASN A 578 38.06 -14.53 22.30
C ASN A 578 39.24 -13.68 21.81
N TYR A 579 39.05 -12.97 20.69
CA TYR A 579 40.07 -12.07 20.16
C TYR A 579 40.06 -10.74 20.97
N LYS A 580 41.18 -10.50 21.67
CA LYS A 580 41.39 -9.22 22.37
C LYS A 580 42.14 -8.29 21.42
N GLN A 581 41.52 -7.17 21.06
CA GLN A 581 42.16 -6.08 20.32
C GLN A 581 43.19 -5.39 21.18
#